data_48a1a64658e98377e3e96a12ef274cc6
#
_entry.id   48a1a64658e98377e3e96a12ef274cc6
#
_cell.length_a   1.000
_cell.length_b   1.000
_cell.length_c   1.000
_cell.angle_alpha   90.00
_cell.angle_beta   90.00
_cell.angle_gamma   90.00
#
_symmetry.space_group_name_H-M   'P 1'
#
loop_
_entity.id
_entity.type
_entity.pdbx_description
1 polymer ?
#
loop_
_entity_poly.entity_id
_entity_poly.type
_entity_poly.pdbx_seq_one_letter_code
_entity_poly.pdbx_strand_id
1 'polypeptide(L)'
;MTNEEALAKINGRLTFGMKPGLRRIKQLLEELDNPQKKLKFVHVAGTNGKGTTCALTASVLRQAGYTVGLYTSPYVEDFRERFQINGEMIPPEELAQEVELLSPIAEAHDAVGDTVTEFEFITALAFHWFARRQCDIVVLEVGLGGRFDATNAIDAPEAAVIASISLDHTAILGDTLDKIAFEKAGIVKPGGRLVLYPWQAEGIVEQLRGICEERGAELILPDTRYQVLEESLEGTVFQTGGETLRTPFLGEHQVRNAVTARTALEVLRRRGWRIPDGAIREGFAKAFLPARMEVLSTAPLCLLDGGHNPGCAAALRDALERFVPQRKVGIMGVMADKDSHEALRLLAPLFAEIITIAPDNPRALPAEELARTAGEFCPRVRPAQTCGEAVARAMKAMGPGDALIVCGSFYLAGEIRDQLKGKLANLQPDRLPQKM
;
A
#
# COMPACT_ATOMS: atom_id res chain seq x y z
N MET A 1 -7.09 -22.08 -18.36
CA MET A 1 -7.56 -22.38 -16.97
C MET A 1 -8.58 -21.32 -16.52
N THR A 2 -9.38 -21.59 -15.47
CA THR A 2 -10.25 -20.58 -14.86
C THR A 2 -9.46 -19.61 -13.98
N ASN A 3 -10.03 -18.48 -13.61
CA ASN A 3 -9.42 -17.54 -12.66
C ASN A 3 -9.19 -18.17 -11.28
N GLU A 4 -10.10 -19.00 -10.82
CA GLU A 4 -9.99 -19.72 -9.54
C GLU A 4 -8.82 -20.70 -9.54
N GLU A 5 -8.65 -21.45 -10.63
CA GLU A 5 -7.50 -22.35 -10.83
C GLU A 5 -6.17 -21.55 -10.88
N ALA A 6 -6.18 -20.37 -11.51
CA ALA A 6 -5.01 -19.49 -11.57
C ALA A 6 -4.63 -18.99 -10.17
N LEU A 7 -5.60 -18.51 -9.39
CA LEU A 7 -5.37 -18.08 -8.01
C LEU A 7 -4.89 -19.24 -7.12
N ALA A 8 -5.45 -20.44 -7.29
CA ALA A 8 -4.99 -21.62 -6.56
C ALA A 8 -3.52 -21.97 -6.86
N LYS A 9 -3.10 -21.87 -8.13
CA LYS A 9 -1.68 -22.07 -8.52
C LYS A 9 -0.76 -21.01 -7.90
N ILE A 10 -1.16 -19.74 -7.91
CA ILE A 10 -0.39 -18.66 -7.27
C ILE A 10 -0.28 -18.92 -5.76
N ASN A 11 -1.40 -19.17 -5.09
CA ASN A 11 -1.45 -19.39 -3.65
C ASN A 11 -0.66 -20.64 -3.22
N GLY A 12 -0.61 -21.67 -4.06
CA GLY A 12 0.22 -22.84 -3.83
C GLY A 12 1.71 -22.51 -3.65
N ARG A 13 2.19 -21.39 -4.23
CA ARG A 13 3.57 -20.91 -4.12
C ARG A 13 3.87 -20.19 -2.80
N LEU A 14 2.87 -19.80 -2.00
CA LEU A 14 3.06 -19.18 -0.69
C LEU A 14 3.84 -20.09 0.27
N THR A 15 3.73 -21.41 0.11
CA THR A 15 4.45 -22.40 0.92
C THR A 15 5.97 -22.29 0.82
N PHE A 16 6.50 -21.70 -0.26
CA PHE A 16 7.93 -21.57 -0.49
C PHE A 16 8.56 -20.39 0.27
N GLY A 17 7.75 -19.56 0.90
CA GLY A 17 8.19 -18.45 1.74
C GLY A 17 8.98 -17.39 0.97
N MET A 18 9.78 -16.62 1.71
CA MET A 18 10.64 -15.58 1.14
C MET A 18 12.07 -16.12 0.96
N LYS A 19 12.61 -15.98 -0.23
CA LYS A 19 13.98 -16.37 -0.55
C LYS A 19 14.72 -15.14 -1.13
N PRO A 20 15.55 -14.42 -0.32
CA PRO A 20 16.26 -13.24 -0.81
C PRO A 20 17.18 -13.53 -2.00
N GLY A 21 17.23 -12.63 -2.97
CA GLY A 21 18.11 -12.71 -4.13
C GLY A 21 17.37 -12.48 -5.44
N LEU A 22 18.09 -11.94 -6.44
CA LEU A 22 17.52 -11.57 -7.74
C LEU A 22 17.81 -12.60 -8.84
N ARG A 23 18.55 -13.67 -8.54
CA ARG A 23 18.96 -14.63 -9.57
C ARG A 23 17.74 -15.33 -10.20
N ARG A 24 16.86 -15.90 -9.38
CA ARG A 24 15.68 -16.65 -9.84
C ARG A 24 14.74 -15.80 -10.69
N ILE A 25 14.35 -14.63 -10.17
CA ILE A 25 13.47 -13.73 -10.91
C ILE A 25 14.12 -13.29 -12.23
N LYS A 26 15.42 -13.04 -12.28
CA LYS A 26 16.11 -12.67 -13.51
C LYS A 26 16.12 -13.81 -14.53
N GLN A 27 16.35 -15.05 -14.10
CA GLN A 27 16.27 -16.23 -14.97
C GLN A 27 14.86 -16.42 -15.52
N LEU A 28 13.84 -16.34 -14.65
CA LEU A 28 12.43 -16.40 -15.05
C LEU A 28 12.07 -15.31 -16.08
N LEU A 29 12.57 -14.09 -15.89
CA LEU A 29 12.34 -12.99 -16.82
C LEU A 29 13.11 -13.19 -18.16
N GLU A 30 14.28 -13.81 -18.13
CA GLU A 30 15.04 -14.15 -19.33
C GLU A 30 14.27 -15.15 -20.20
N GLU A 31 13.66 -16.17 -19.60
CA GLU A 31 12.82 -17.15 -20.30
C GLU A 31 11.52 -16.53 -20.86
N LEU A 32 11.10 -15.37 -20.33
CA LEU A 32 10.00 -14.56 -20.85
C LEU A 32 10.44 -13.44 -21.83
N ASP A 33 11.64 -13.52 -22.39
CA ASP A 33 12.21 -12.50 -23.30
C ASP A 33 12.35 -11.11 -22.64
N ASN A 34 12.70 -11.09 -21.36
CA ASN A 34 12.99 -9.88 -20.58
C ASN A 34 11.94 -8.76 -20.73
N PRO A 35 10.65 -9.00 -20.43
CA PRO A 35 9.58 -8.02 -20.64
C PRO A 35 9.81 -6.71 -19.89
N GLN A 36 10.49 -6.74 -18.73
CA GLN A 36 10.82 -5.55 -17.94
C GLN A 36 11.74 -4.57 -18.69
N LYS A 37 12.54 -5.02 -19.67
CA LYS A 37 13.40 -4.14 -20.46
C LYS A 37 12.62 -3.32 -21.49
N LYS A 38 11.38 -3.70 -21.77
CA LYS A 38 10.47 -2.99 -22.68
C LYS A 38 9.66 -1.89 -21.98
N LEU A 39 9.79 -1.76 -20.65
CA LEU A 39 9.02 -0.88 -19.80
C LEU A 39 9.86 0.25 -19.19
N LYS A 40 9.20 1.32 -18.80
CA LYS A 40 9.75 2.41 -17.99
C LYS A 40 9.13 2.37 -16.60
N PHE A 41 9.89 2.76 -15.57
CA PHE A 41 9.43 2.59 -14.20
C PHE A 41 9.58 3.84 -13.34
N VAL A 42 8.61 4.06 -12.44
CA VAL A 42 8.80 4.76 -11.17
C VAL A 42 8.82 3.68 -10.09
N HIS A 43 9.94 3.51 -9.39
CA HIS A 43 10.13 2.40 -8.44
C HIS A 43 10.11 2.94 -7.01
N VAL A 44 9.15 2.48 -6.19
CA VAL A 44 8.83 3.08 -4.90
C VAL A 44 9.09 2.09 -3.77
N ALA A 45 10.09 2.39 -2.91
CA ALA A 45 10.35 1.69 -1.65
C ALA A 45 9.96 2.56 -0.44
N GLY A 46 9.99 1.99 0.74
CA GLY A 46 9.68 2.67 2.01
C GLY A 46 9.11 1.69 3.03
N THR A 47 8.97 2.10 4.27
CA THR A 47 8.19 1.36 5.26
C THR A 47 6.73 1.74 5.12
N ASN A 48 6.39 3.00 5.31
CA ASN A 48 5.06 3.56 5.15
C ASN A 48 5.01 4.56 3.97
N GLY A 49 3.83 4.79 3.41
CA GLY A 49 3.62 5.78 2.35
C GLY A 49 3.87 5.29 0.92
N LYS A 50 4.39 4.06 0.71
CA LYS A 50 4.62 3.49 -0.63
C LYS A 50 3.35 3.53 -1.49
N GLY A 51 2.30 2.86 -1.04
CA GLY A 51 1.04 2.75 -1.78
C GLY A 51 0.42 4.11 -2.10
N THR A 52 0.41 5.06 -1.14
CA THR A 52 -0.08 6.43 -1.39
C THR A 52 0.74 7.14 -2.45
N THR A 53 2.08 7.06 -2.36
CA THR A 53 2.98 7.65 -3.37
C THR A 53 2.75 7.03 -4.75
N CYS A 54 2.58 5.70 -4.82
CA CYS A 54 2.25 5.00 -6.05
C CYS A 54 0.90 5.43 -6.62
N ALA A 55 -0.15 5.46 -5.80
CA ALA A 55 -1.49 5.84 -6.22
C ALA A 55 -1.55 7.29 -6.77
N LEU A 56 -0.93 8.24 -6.06
CA LEU A 56 -0.83 9.63 -6.52
C LEU A 56 -0.06 9.75 -7.85
N THR A 57 1.09 9.09 -7.94
CA THR A 57 1.93 9.14 -9.13
C THR A 57 1.22 8.52 -10.33
N ALA A 58 0.62 7.34 -10.17
CA ALA A 58 -0.10 6.65 -11.23
C ALA A 58 -1.34 7.45 -11.68
N SER A 59 -2.09 8.03 -10.74
CA SER A 59 -3.26 8.85 -11.04
C SER A 59 -2.89 10.07 -11.89
N VAL A 60 -1.80 10.78 -11.55
CA VAL A 60 -1.33 11.94 -12.33
C VAL A 60 -0.88 11.54 -13.73
N LEU A 61 -0.09 10.47 -13.85
CA LEU A 61 0.38 10.00 -15.15
C LEU A 61 -0.79 9.59 -16.06
N ARG A 62 -1.83 8.96 -15.50
CA ARG A 62 -3.07 8.66 -16.21
C ARG A 62 -3.78 9.95 -16.69
N GLN A 63 -3.90 10.97 -15.81
CA GLN A 63 -4.49 12.26 -16.19
C GLN A 63 -3.64 13.01 -17.24
N ALA A 64 -2.35 12.74 -17.31
CA ALA A 64 -1.45 13.25 -18.36
C ALA A 64 -1.60 12.50 -19.69
N GLY A 65 -2.43 11.46 -19.77
CA GLY A 65 -2.76 10.73 -21.00
C GLY A 65 -1.89 9.52 -21.29
N TYR A 66 -1.08 9.06 -20.32
CA TYR A 66 -0.25 7.85 -20.48
C TYR A 66 -1.03 6.58 -20.17
N THR A 67 -0.64 5.48 -20.78
CA THR A 67 -1.04 4.11 -20.39
C THR A 67 -0.17 3.69 -19.21
N VAL A 68 -0.73 3.72 -18.01
CA VAL A 68 0.00 3.55 -16.76
C VAL A 68 -0.27 2.19 -16.15
N GLY A 69 0.78 1.35 -16.03
CA GLY A 69 0.75 0.17 -15.19
C GLY A 69 0.93 0.58 -13.71
N LEU A 70 0.20 -0.06 -12.82
CA LEU A 70 0.37 0.07 -11.38
C LEU A 70 0.50 -1.33 -10.76
N TYR A 71 1.62 -1.57 -10.07
CA TYR A 71 1.88 -2.79 -9.30
C TYR A 71 1.99 -2.43 -7.82
N THR A 72 1.09 -2.97 -7.00
CA THR A 72 1.01 -2.66 -5.56
C THR A 72 0.89 -3.91 -4.71
N SER A 73 1.28 -3.79 -3.43
CA SER A 73 1.14 -4.87 -2.45
C SER A 73 1.03 -4.32 -1.00
N PRO A 74 0.25 -5.01 -0.13
CA PRO A 74 -0.69 -6.08 -0.44
C PRO A 74 -1.95 -5.58 -1.15
N TYR A 75 -2.79 -6.47 -1.61
CA TYR A 75 -4.16 -6.16 -2.03
C TYR A 75 -5.09 -6.05 -0.82
N VAL A 76 -6.28 -5.48 -1.00
CA VAL A 76 -7.29 -5.32 0.05
C VAL A 76 -8.40 -6.35 -0.11
N GLU A 77 -9.17 -6.32 -1.18
CA GLU A 77 -10.31 -7.21 -1.43
C GLU A 77 -10.01 -8.26 -2.50
N ASP A 78 -9.49 -7.84 -3.63
CA ASP A 78 -9.25 -8.70 -4.78
C ASP A 78 -7.76 -8.81 -5.08
N PHE A 79 -7.28 -10.03 -5.21
CA PHE A 79 -5.88 -10.30 -5.56
C PHE A 79 -5.40 -9.50 -6.78
N ARG A 80 -6.31 -9.24 -7.75
CA ARG A 80 -6.05 -8.51 -8.99
C ARG A 80 -5.77 -7.02 -8.79
N GLU A 81 -6.07 -6.44 -7.61
CA GLU A 81 -5.69 -5.07 -7.24
C GLU A 81 -4.18 -4.83 -7.37
N ARG A 82 -3.38 -5.90 -7.28
CA ARG A 82 -1.92 -5.85 -7.46
C ARG A 82 -1.51 -5.44 -8.88
N PHE A 83 -2.38 -5.64 -9.86
CA PHE A 83 -2.10 -5.47 -11.28
C PHE A 83 -3.16 -4.58 -11.91
N GLN A 84 -2.84 -3.32 -12.13
CA GLN A 84 -3.79 -2.38 -12.70
C GLN A 84 -3.18 -1.66 -13.92
N ILE A 85 -4.01 -1.38 -14.90
CA ILE A 85 -3.69 -0.47 -16.01
C ILE A 85 -4.74 0.62 -16.03
N ASN A 86 -4.32 1.88 -15.91
CA ASN A 86 -5.20 3.05 -15.87
C ASN A 86 -6.30 2.97 -14.79
N GLY A 87 -6.02 2.29 -13.67
CA GLY A 87 -6.94 2.08 -12.55
C GLY A 87 -7.91 0.91 -12.72
N GLU A 88 -7.82 0.18 -13.83
CA GLU A 88 -8.58 -1.05 -14.04
C GLU A 88 -7.71 -2.26 -13.71
N MET A 89 -8.24 -3.16 -12.87
CA MET A 89 -7.58 -4.42 -12.51
C MET A 89 -7.42 -5.31 -13.74
N ILE A 90 -6.39 -6.16 -13.72
CA ILE A 90 -6.23 -7.22 -14.73
C ILE A 90 -7.54 -8.03 -14.87
N PRO A 91 -8.08 -8.21 -16.10
CA PRO A 91 -9.23 -9.06 -16.30
C PRO A 91 -8.97 -10.51 -15.83
N PRO A 92 -9.96 -11.20 -15.24
CA PRO A 92 -9.79 -12.58 -14.78
C PRO A 92 -9.21 -13.53 -15.84
N GLU A 93 -9.65 -13.35 -17.08
CA GLU A 93 -9.22 -14.15 -18.22
C GLU A 93 -7.74 -13.89 -18.56
N GLU A 94 -7.30 -12.63 -18.48
CA GLU A 94 -5.92 -12.27 -18.73
C GLU A 94 -5.00 -12.75 -17.60
N LEU A 95 -5.44 -12.66 -16.33
CA LEU A 95 -4.71 -13.24 -15.21
C LEU A 95 -4.52 -14.75 -15.42
N ALA A 96 -5.57 -15.46 -15.79
CA ALA A 96 -5.50 -16.90 -16.06
C ALA A 96 -4.55 -17.23 -17.22
N GLN A 97 -4.54 -16.44 -18.29
CA GLN A 97 -3.62 -16.59 -19.43
C GLN A 97 -2.17 -16.39 -19.01
N GLU A 98 -1.87 -15.34 -18.21
CA GLU A 98 -0.53 -15.07 -17.71
C GLU A 98 -0.04 -16.21 -16.79
N VAL A 99 -0.89 -16.72 -15.91
CA VAL A 99 -0.56 -17.86 -15.04
C VAL A 99 -0.32 -19.13 -15.85
N GLU A 100 -1.14 -19.39 -16.89
CA GLU A 100 -0.97 -20.54 -17.78
C GLU A 100 0.35 -20.48 -18.55
N LEU A 101 0.76 -19.29 -18.97
CA LEU A 101 2.04 -19.06 -19.63
C LEU A 101 3.23 -19.30 -18.71
N LEU A 102 3.19 -18.75 -17.49
CA LEU A 102 4.32 -18.77 -16.55
C LEU A 102 4.47 -20.11 -15.80
N SER A 103 3.36 -20.84 -15.59
CA SER A 103 3.39 -22.06 -14.77
C SER A 103 4.37 -23.11 -15.24
N PRO A 104 4.45 -23.48 -16.53
CA PRO A 104 5.42 -24.49 -16.98
C PRO A 104 6.88 -24.08 -16.75
N ILE A 105 7.18 -22.78 -16.90
CA ILE A 105 8.52 -22.23 -16.68
C ILE A 105 8.88 -22.35 -15.20
N ALA A 106 8.01 -21.88 -14.33
CA ALA A 106 8.22 -21.94 -12.88
C ALA A 106 8.30 -23.38 -12.35
N GLU A 107 7.49 -24.29 -12.88
CA GLU A 107 7.53 -25.73 -12.56
C GLU A 107 8.85 -26.39 -12.98
N ALA A 108 9.45 -25.96 -14.10
CA ALA A 108 10.75 -26.42 -14.52
C ALA A 108 11.88 -25.99 -13.55
N HIS A 109 11.81 -24.75 -13.05
CA HIS A 109 12.71 -24.28 -11.97
C HIS A 109 12.51 -25.10 -10.69
N ASP A 110 11.26 -25.34 -10.31
CA ASP A 110 10.94 -26.11 -9.11
C ASP A 110 11.50 -27.54 -9.17
N ALA A 111 11.45 -28.17 -10.36
CA ALA A 111 11.94 -29.54 -10.59
C ALA A 111 13.45 -29.71 -10.37
N VAL A 112 14.23 -28.64 -10.54
CA VAL A 112 15.68 -28.65 -10.28
C VAL A 112 16.04 -28.07 -8.90
N GLY A 113 15.06 -27.82 -8.04
CA GLY A 113 15.25 -27.33 -6.67
C GLY A 113 15.45 -25.79 -6.57
N ASP A 114 15.32 -25.07 -7.66
CA ASP A 114 15.40 -23.59 -7.71
C ASP A 114 14.01 -22.96 -7.67
N THR A 115 13.26 -23.29 -6.65
CA THR A 115 11.84 -22.99 -6.49
C THR A 115 11.53 -21.49 -6.57
N VAL A 116 10.66 -21.11 -7.50
CA VAL A 116 10.17 -19.74 -7.68
C VAL A 116 9.14 -19.42 -6.61
N THR A 117 9.39 -18.35 -5.85
CA THR A 117 8.46 -17.89 -4.80
C THR A 117 7.20 -17.25 -5.40
N GLU A 118 6.13 -17.13 -4.58
CA GLU A 118 4.89 -16.46 -5.01
C GLU A 118 5.17 -15.05 -5.53
N PHE A 119 5.94 -14.26 -4.78
CA PHE A 119 6.20 -12.87 -5.15
C PHE A 119 7.07 -12.73 -6.40
N GLU A 120 8.03 -13.63 -6.63
CA GLU A 120 8.79 -13.68 -7.89
C GLU A 120 7.88 -14.02 -9.08
N PHE A 121 7.00 -14.99 -8.90
CA PHE A 121 6.05 -15.42 -9.93
C PHE A 121 5.11 -14.29 -10.35
N ILE A 122 4.46 -13.65 -9.38
CA ILE A 122 3.51 -12.57 -9.68
C ILE A 122 4.19 -11.29 -10.17
N THR A 123 5.46 -11.04 -9.79
CA THR A 123 6.24 -9.91 -10.32
C THR A 123 6.59 -10.14 -11.79
N ALA A 124 7.01 -11.37 -12.17
CA ALA A 124 7.26 -11.72 -13.55
C ALA A 124 5.97 -11.63 -14.40
N LEU A 125 4.86 -12.13 -13.86
CA LEU A 125 3.52 -11.99 -14.45
C LEU A 125 3.19 -10.52 -14.73
N ALA A 126 3.36 -9.66 -13.74
CA ALA A 126 3.10 -8.23 -13.87
C ALA A 126 3.91 -7.59 -15.01
N PHE A 127 5.22 -7.86 -15.08
CA PHE A 127 6.08 -7.31 -16.12
C PHE A 127 5.67 -7.81 -17.50
N HIS A 128 5.33 -9.11 -17.63
CA HIS A 128 4.90 -9.67 -18.91
C HIS A 128 3.57 -9.05 -19.36
N TRP A 129 2.59 -8.96 -18.47
CA TRP A 129 1.29 -8.37 -18.75
C TRP A 129 1.38 -6.88 -19.13
N PHE A 130 2.12 -6.07 -18.38
CA PHE A 130 2.31 -4.66 -18.68
C PHE A 130 3.02 -4.43 -20.02
N ALA A 131 4.02 -5.25 -20.34
CA ALA A 131 4.73 -5.17 -21.61
C ALA A 131 3.81 -5.58 -22.78
N ARG A 132 3.03 -6.65 -22.63
CA ARG A 132 2.04 -7.11 -23.62
C ARG A 132 0.96 -6.05 -23.86
N ARG A 133 0.54 -5.34 -22.80
CA ARG A 133 -0.44 -4.27 -22.87
C ARG A 133 0.16 -2.91 -23.23
N GLN A 134 1.47 -2.86 -23.55
CA GLN A 134 2.20 -1.68 -24.03
C GLN A 134 2.06 -0.47 -23.09
N CYS A 135 2.22 -0.68 -21.80
CA CYS A 135 2.25 0.42 -20.84
C CYS A 135 3.41 1.37 -21.15
N ASP A 136 3.13 2.68 -21.17
CA ASP A 136 4.15 3.72 -21.36
C ASP A 136 5.09 3.79 -20.16
N ILE A 137 4.52 3.62 -18.97
CA ILE A 137 5.23 3.66 -17.69
C ILE A 137 4.53 2.77 -16.65
N VAL A 138 5.30 2.17 -15.78
CA VAL A 138 4.80 1.37 -14.64
C VAL A 138 5.21 2.03 -13.34
N VAL A 139 4.25 2.30 -12.48
CA VAL A 139 4.50 2.68 -11.08
C VAL A 139 4.56 1.39 -10.27
N LEU A 140 5.74 1.09 -9.73
CA LEU A 140 6.12 -0.21 -9.19
C LEU A 140 6.40 -0.09 -7.69
N GLU A 141 5.54 -0.66 -6.86
CA GLU A 141 5.73 -0.72 -5.41
C GLU A 141 6.61 -1.90 -5.03
N VAL A 142 7.64 -1.66 -4.21
CA VAL A 142 8.47 -2.69 -3.59
C VAL A 142 7.65 -3.47 -2.57
N GLY A 143 7.70 -4.79 -2.63
CA GLY A 143 7.03 -5.65 -1.65
C GLY A 143 7.69 -5.59 -0.28
N LEU A 144 9.00 -5.87 -0.21
CA LEU A 144 9.77 -5.86 1.04
C LEU A 144 11.22 -5.43 0.83
N GLY A 145 11.69 -4.53 1.69
CA GLY A 145 13.08 -4.05 1.65
C GLY A 145 13.33 -3.21 0.40
N GLY A 146 13.99 -3.78 -0.59
CA GLY A 146 14.31 -3.19 -1.89
C GLY A 146 15.42 -3.94 -2.61
N ARG A 147 16.57 -4.12 -1.97
CA ARG A 147 17.80 -4.68 -2.59
C ARG A 147 17.57 -6.04 -3.24
N PHE A 148 16.89 -6.94 -2.55
CA PHE A 148 16.61 -8.30 -2.99
C PHE A 148 15.13 -8.56 -3.31
N ASP A 149 14.34 -7.49 -3.37
CA ASP A 149 12.94 -7.59 -3.78
C ASP A 149 12.83 -7.92 -5.26
N ALA A 150 11.88 -8.78 -5.64
CA ALA A 150 11.71 -9.23 -7.02
C ALA A 150 11.47 -8.05 -7.98
N THR A 151 10.81 -6.98 -7.52
CA THR A 151 10.60 -5.76 -8.32
C THR A 151 11.89 -5.07 -8.71
N ASN A 152 13.00 -5.33 -7.99
CA ASN A 152 14.31 -4.75 -8.27
C ASN A 152 15.08 -5.45 -9.41
N ALA A 153 14.45 -6.41 -10.11
CA ALA A 153 15.01 -7.04 -11.32
C ALA A 153 14.94 -6.14 -12.56
N ILE A 154 14.74 -4.85 -12.39
CA ILE A 154 14.70 -3.83 -13.44
C ILE A 154 16.04 -3.08 -13.56
N ASP A 155 16.25 -2.43 -14.70
CA ASP A 155 17.32 -1.45 -14.91
C ASP A 155 17.04 -0.14 -14.12
N ALA A 156 17.82 0.92 -14.37
CA ALA A 156 17.62 2.20 -13.71
C ALA A 156 16.24 2.77 -14.04
N PRO A 157 15.36 2.99 -13.04
CA PRO A 157 14.04 3.56 -13.27
C PRO A 157 14.13 5.03 -13.69
N GLU A 158 13.06 5.56 -14.25
CA GLU A 158 12.93 7.00 -14.53
C GLU A 158 13.08 7.82 -13.24
N ALA A 159 12.52 7.32 -12.14
CA ALA A 159 12.76 7.82 -10.79
C ALA A 159 12.66 6.66 -9.79
N ALA A 160 13.64 6.51 -8.91
CA ALA A 160 13.51 5.75 -7.68
C ALA A 160 12.95 6.68 -6.59
N VAL A 161 12.05 6.15 -5.75
CA VAL A 161 11.47 6.90 -4.64
C VAL A 161 11.62 6.08 -3.36
N ILE A 162 12.13 6.69 -2.29
CA ILE A 162 12.08 6.10 -0.96
C ILE A 162 11.15 6.96 -0.10
N ALA A 163 10.01 6.40 0.26
CA ALA A 163 9.04 6.98 1.18
C ALA A 163 9.55 6.92 2.63
N SER A 164 8.72 7.08 3.65
CA SER A 164 9.19 7.10 5.04
C SER A 164 9.79 5.75 5.44
N ILE A 165 10.84 5.81 6.26
CA ILE A 165 11.54 4.65 6.85
C ILE A 165 11.25 4.63 8.35
N SER A 166 10.81 3.47 8.84
CA SER A 166 10.61 3.19 10.25
C SER A 166 10.92 1.71 10.54
N LEU A 167 10.95 1.33 11.80
CA LEU A 167 11.12 -0.07 12.19
C LEU A 167 9.90 -0.88 11.71
N ASP A 168 10.14 -1.85 10.86
CA ASP A 168 9.18 -2.87 10.42
C ASP A 168 9.96 -4.05 9.82
N HIS A 169 9.40 -5.24 9.87
CA HIS A 169 10.03 -6.46 9.36
C HIS A 169 11.47 -6.67 9.87
N THR A 170 11.70 -6.32 11.14
CA THR A 170 13.04 -6.28 11.74
C THR A 170 13.77 -7.62 11.72
N ALA A 171 13.04 -8.74 11.75
CA ALA A 171 13.61 -10.08 11.62
C ALA A 171 14.27 -10.33 10.25
N ILE A 172 13.91 -9.56 9.21
CA ILE A 172 14.40 -9.76 7.83
C ILE A 172 15.30 -8.61 7.41
N LEU A 173 14.89 -7.37 7.67
CA LEU A 173 15.57 -6.16 7.19
C LEU A 173 16.63 -5.63 8.17
N GLY A 174 16.65 -6.19 9.39
CA GLY A 174 17.51 -5.73 10.48
C GLY A 174 16.75 -4.86 11.49
N ASP A 175 17.36 -4.75 12.67
CA ASP A 175 16.79 -4.19 13.89
C ASP A 175 17.10 -2.70 14.10
N THR A 176 17.73 -2.04 13.12
CA THR A 176 18.02 -0.61 13.13
C THR A 176 17.52 0.09 11.88
N LEU A 177 17.27 1.40 11.99
CA LEU A 177 16.84 2.22 10.86
C LEU A 177 17.90 2.24 9.74
N ASP A 178 19.18 2.24 10.09
CA ASP A 178 20.28 2.22 9.11
C ASP A 178 20.29 0.95 8.27
N LYS A 179 20.05 -0.22 8.88
CA LYS A 179 19.95 -1.50 8.17
C LYS A 179 18.77 -1.50 7.23
N ILE A 180 17.61 -1.03 7.70
CA ILE A 180 16.39 -0.95 6.89
C ILE A 180 16.57 0.05 5.73
N ALA A 181 17.20 1.20 5.99
CA ALA A 181 17.53 2.19 4.96
C ALA A 181 18.46 1.62 3.88
N PHE A 182 19.48 0.87 4.30
CA PHE A 182 20.42 0.20 3.40
C PHE A 182 19.72 -0.80 2.46
N GLU A 183 18.82 -1.63 3.00
CA GLU A 183 18.03 -2.57 2.20
C GLU A 183 17.12 -1.85 1.19
N LYS A 184 16.48 -0.75 1.61
CA LYS A 184 15.63 0.06 0.72
C LYS A 184 16.45 0.79 -0.35
N ALA A 185 17.63 1.28 -0.01
CA ALA A 185 18.55 1.93 -0.94
C ALA A 185 18.99 1.00 -2.09
N GLY A 186 18.78 -0.30 -1.96
CA GLY A 186 19.03 -1.27 -3.04
C GLY A 186 18.33 -0.96 -4.37
N ILE A 187 17.24 -0.18 -4.36
CA ILE A 187 16.55 0.24 -5.58
C ILE A 187 17.26 1.37 -6.34
N VAL A 188 18.21 2.06 -5.72
CA VAL A 188 18.99 3.13 -6.37
C VAL A 188 20.01 2.49 -7.30
N LYS A 189 19.89 2.70 -8.59
CA LYS A 189 20.80 2.13 -9.60
C LYS A 189 21.93 3.12 -9.89
N PRO A 190 23.10 2.64 -10.37
CA PRO A 190 24.19 3.51 -10.81
C PRO A 190 23.70 4.57 -11.81
N GLY A 191 24.08 5.84 -11.60
CA GLY A 191 23.64 6.98 -12.41
C GLY A 191 22.15 7.30 -12.36
N GLY A 192 21.42 6.65 -11.44
CA GLY A 192 19.98 6.83 -11.25
C GLY A 192 19.62 8.13 -10.54
N ARG A 193 18.35 8.25 -10.19
CA ARG A 193 17.80 9.39 -9.44
C ARG A 193 16.95 8.88 -8.30
N LEU A 194 17.26 9.34 -7.08
CA LEU A 194 16.51 9.03 -5.88
C LEU A 194 15.74 10.26 -5.40
N VAL A 195 14.43 10.18 -5.41
CA VAL A 195 13.59 11.10 -4.63
C VAL A 195 13.40 10.49 -3.24
N LEU A 196 13.85 11.21 -2.22
CA LEU A 196 13.80 10.74 -0.84
C LEU A 196 12.81 11.58 -0.04
N TYR A 197 11.85 10.92 0.63
CA TYR A 197 11.01 11.54 1.64
C TYR A 197 11.89 12.23 2.69
N PRO A 198 11.80 13.56 2.83
CA PRO A 198 12.82 14.32 3.58
C PRO A 198 12.62 14.29 5.10
N TRP A 199 11.44 13.90 5.59
CA TRP A 199 11.11 13.81 7.02
C TRP A 199 11.48 12.42 7.58
N GLN A 200 12.74 12.02 7.37
CA GLN A 200 13.30 10.79 7.92
C GLN A 200 13.82 11.02 9.36
N ALA A 201 14.13 9.94 10.05
CA ALA A 201 14.88 10.01 11.30
C ALA A 201 16.28 10.58 11.04
N GLU A 202 16.89 11.12 12.12
CA GLU A 202 18.22 11.68 12.07
C GLU A 202 19.26 10.69 11.51
N GLY A 203 20.17 11.16 10.68
CA GLY A 203 21.22 10.38 10.03
C GLY A 203 20.81 9.63 8.76
N ILE A 204 19.53 9.28 8.59
CA ILE A 204 19.06 8.47 7.44
C ILE A 204 19.24 9.20 6.10
N VAL A 205 18.97 10.50 6.07
CA VAL A 205 19.17 11.31 4.85
C VAL A 205 20.65 11.30 4.42
N GLU A 206 21.56 11.48 5.38
CA GLU A 206 23.00 11.49 5.12
C GLU A 206 23.52 10.11 4.70
N GLN A 207 23.03 9.03 5.32
CA GLN A 207 23.34 7.67 4.90
C GLN A 207 22.94 7.43 3.43
N LEU A 208 21.73 7.82 3.05
CA LEU A 208 21.23 7.65 1.68
C LEU A 208 21.94 8.58 0.69
N ARG A 209 22.39 9.75 1.14
CA ARG A 209 23.25 10.65 0.37
C ARG A 209 24.58 9.96 0.02
N GLY A 210 25.26 9.39 1.01
CA GLY A 210 26.51 8.65 0.79
C GLY A 210 26.32 7.49 -0.20
N ILE A 211 25.23 6.72 -0.10
CA ILE A 211 24.91 5.64 -1.04
C ILE A 211 24.67 6.18 -2.47
N CYS A 212 24.00 7.32 -2.61
CA CYS A 212 23.80 7.96 -3.91
C CYS A 212 25.14 8.41 -4.51
N GLU A 213 26.01 9.03 -3.71
CA GLU A 213 27.34 9.47 -4.15
C GLU A 213 28.19 8.29 -4.62
N GLU A 214 28.25 7.20 -3.84
CA GLU A 214 28.96 5.97 -4.22
C GLU A 214 28.47 5.36 -5.56
N ARG A 215 27.17 5.53 -5.87
CA ARG A 215 26.55 5.01 -7.10
C ARG A 215 26.53 6.04 -8.24
N GLY A 216 27.05 7.25 -8.02
CA GLY A 216 26.93 8.34 -8.99
C GLY A 216 25.48 8.71 -9.28
N ALA A 217 24.57 8.47 -8.34
CA ALA A 217 23.15 8.76 -8.45
C ALA A 217 22.82 10.15 -7.88
N GLU A 218 21.82 10.81 -8.46
CA GLU A 218 21.33 12.10 -7.98
C GLU A 218 20.36 11.91 -6.81
N LEU A 219 20.66 12.48 -5.64
CA LEU A 219 19.71 12.57 -4.52
C LEU A 219 18.89 13.85 -4.65
N ILE A 220 17.57 13.69 -4.67
CA ILE A 220 16.60 14.78 -4.79
C ILE A 220 15.72 14.80 -3.55
N LEU A 221 15.81 15.89 -2.80
CA LEU A 221 14.96 16.12 -1.64
C LEU A 221 13.80 17.05 -2.04
N PRO A 222 12.56 16.67 -1.72
CA PRO A 222 11.41 17.56 -1.85
C PRO A 222 11.57 18.86 -1.07
N ASP A 223 11.01 19.95 -1.57
CA ASP A 223 10.84 21.17 -0.76
C ASP A 223 9.87 20.85 0.39
N THR A 224 10.36 21.02 1.61
CA THR A 224 9.58 20.72 2.82
C THR A 224 8.55 21.79 3.18
N ARG A 225 8.53 22.92 2.45
CA ARG A 225 7.58 24.00 2.68
C ARG A 225 6.24 23.65 2.05
N TYR A 226 5.27 23.40 2.89
CA TYR A 226 3.87 23.26 2.50
C TYR A 226 2.98 23.90 3.59
N GLN A 227 1.76 24.23 3.21
CA GLN A 227 0.74 24.74 4.12
C GLN A 227 -0.55 23.95 3.90
N VAL A 228 -1.06 23.33 4.94
CA VAL A 228 -2.42 22.76 4.93
C VAL A 228 -3.40 23.91 5.05
N LEU A 229 -4.28 24.03 4.07
CA LEU A 229 -5.31 25.09 4.00
C LEU A 229 -6.63 24.60 4.60
N GLU A 230 -7.03 23.37 4.22
CA GLU A 230 -8.26 22.72 4.68
C GLU A 230 -8.00 21.23 4.88
N GLU A 231 -8.61 20.66 5.92
CA GLU A 231 -8.55 19.24 6.19
C GLU A 231 -9.89 18.76 6.78
N SER A 232 -10.46 17.72 6.19
CA SER A 232 -11.72 17.12 6.62
C SER A 232 -11.75 15.64 6.23
N LEU A 233 -12.82 14.92 6.61
CA LEU A 233 -13.01 13.53 6.17
C LEU A 233 -13.14 13.37 4.63
N GLU A 234 -13.31 14.47 3.88
CA GLU A 234 -13.33 14.46 2.42
C GLU A 234 -11.94 14.61 1.79
N GLY A 235 -10.91 14.78 2.61
CA GLY A 235 -9.53 14.93 2.17
C GLY A 235 -8.84 16.20 2.67
N THR A 236 -7.68 16.46 2.10
CA THR A 236 -6.80 17.56 2.48
C THR A 236 -6.54 18.49 1.29
N VAL A 237 -6.70 19.81 1.49
CA VAL A 237 -6.26 20.86 0.57
C VAL A 237 -5.00 21.48 1.13
N PHE A 238 -3.95 21.52 0.35
CA PHE A 238 -2.65 22.05 0.78
C PHE A 238 -1.95 22.80 -0.35
N GLN A 239 -1.06 23.70 0.02
CA GLN A 239 -0.24 24.47 -0.91
C GLN A 239 1.22 24.01 -0.81
N THR A 240 1.86 23.77 -1.95
CA THR A 240 3.29 23.44 -2.06
C THR A 240 3.81 23.91 -3.41
N GLY A 241 5.05 24.44 -3.45
CA GLY A 241 5.67 24.91 -4.70
C GLY A 241 4.85 25.96 -5.46
N GLY A 242 4.07 26.78 -4.76
CA GLY A 242 3.20 27.80 -5.36
C GLY A 242 1.87 27.28 -5.93
N GLU A 243 1.59 25.99 -5.84
CA GLU A 243 0.35 25.37 -6.32
C GLU A 243 -0.53 24.92 -5.15
N THR A 244 -1.86 25.07 -5.31
CA THR A 244 -2.85 24.50 -4.41
C THR A 244 -3.31 23.16 -4.96
N LEU A 245 -3.16 22.12 -4.14
CA LEU A 245 -3.49 20.74 -4.47
C LEU A 245 -4.53 20.19 -3.48
N ARG A 246 -5.37 19.29 -3.97
CA ARG A 246 -6.29 18.51 -3.13
C ARG A 246 -5.94 17.03 -3.24
N THR A 247 -6.02 16.31 -2.12
CA THR A 247 -5.91 14.85 -2.08
C THR A 247 -7.02 14.28 -1.20
N PRO A 248 -7.58 13.10 -1.51
CA PRO A 248 -8.56 12.45 -0.66
C PRO A 248 -7.94 11.84 0.61
N PHE A 249 -6.62 11.80 0.69
CA PHE A 249 -5.92 11.21 1.83
C PHE A 249 -5.83 12.19 3.01
N LEU A 250 -6.00 11.65 4.22
CA LEU A 250 -6.05 12.40 5.47
C LEU A 250 -4.74 12.30 6.27
N GLY A 251 -4.42 13.39 6.95
CA GLY A 251 -3.31 13.47 7.87
C GLY A 251 -2.03 14.02 7.23
N GLU A 252 -1.24 14.67 8.06
CA GLU A 252 -0.02 15.37 7.65
C GLU A 252 0.98 14.45 6.92
N HIS A 253 1.07 13.19 7.37
CA HIS A 253 1.93 12.19 6.72
C HIS A 253 1.53 11.94 5.26
N GLN A 254 0.24 12.08 4.91
CA GLN A 254 -0.24 11.93 3.54
C GLN A 254 0.08 13.15 2.68
N VAL A 255 0.05 14.36 3.27
CA VAL A 255 0.54 15.57 2.59
C VAL A 255 2.04 15.43 2.29
N ARG A 256 2.81 14.92 3.22
CA ARG A 256 4.26 14.64 3.04
C ARG A 256 4.51 13.60 1.94
N ASN A 257 3.69 12.54 1.87
CA ASN A 257 3.72 11.57 0.77
C ASN A 257 3.35 12.23 -0.57
N ALA A 258 2.36 13.13 -0.58
CA ALA A 258 1.94 13.87 -1.76
C ALA A 258 3.06 14.81 -2.26
N VAL A 259 3.74 15.51 -1.37
CA VAL A 259 4.91 16.36 -1.71
C VAL A 259 6.04 15.51 -2.31
N THR A 260 6.26 14.30 -1.78
CA THR A 260 7.25 13.36 -2.31
C THR A 260 6.85 12.85 -3.70
N ALA A 261 5.59 12.47 -3.90
CA ALA A 261 5.06 12.06 -5.21
C ALA A 261 5.15 13.20 -6.24
N ARG A 262 4.79 14.44 -5.85
CA ARG A 262 4.94 15.62 -6.70
C ARG A 262 6.38 15.81 -7.17
N THR A 263 7.35 15.63 -6.28
CA THR A 263 8.78 15.74 -6.63
C THR A 263 9.20 14.65 -7.61
N ALA A 264 8.71 13.42 -7.45
CA ALA A 264 8.95 12.35 -8.42
C ALA A 264 8.39 12.70 -9.82
N LEU A 265 7.21 13.32 -9.89
CA LEU A 265 6.63 13.81 -11.14
C LEU A 265 7.46 14.96 -11.76
N GLU A 266 8.05 15.84 -10.95
CA GLU A 266 8.99 16.85 -11.45
C GLU A 266 10.28 16.23 -12.01
N VAL A 267 10.77 15.15 -11.41
CA VAL A 267 11.89 14.38 -11.97
C VAL A 267 11.51 13.82 -13.34
N LEU A 268 10.33 13.27 -13.49
CA LEU A 268 9.84 12.79 -14.80
C LEU A 268 9.75 13.93 -15.82
N ARG A 269 9.24 15.10 -15.44
CA ARG A 269 9.21 16.29 -16.32
C ARG A 269 10.60 16.66 -16.83
N ARG A 270 11.61 16.69 -15.93
CA ARG A 270 13.01 16.96 -16.30
C ARG A 270 13.57 15.91 -17.27
N ARG A 271 13.00 14.71 -17.28
CA ARG A 271 13.35 13.63 -18.21
C ARG A 271 12.55 13.66 -19.52
N GLY A 272 11.72 14.66 -19.73
CA GLY A 272 10.95 14.88 -20.95
C GLY A 272 9.52 14.32 -20.96
N TRP A 273 9.03 13.78 -19.82
CA TRP A 273 7.64 13.38 -19.70
C TRP A 273 6.73 14.61 -19.68
N ARG A 274 5.71 14.62 -20.53
CA ARG A 274 4.74 15.72 -20.60
C ARG A 274 3.68 15.54 -19.53
N ILE A 275 3.80 16.25 -18.42
CA ILE A 275 2.86 16.20 -17.29
C ILE A 275 2.36 17.63 -17.03
N PRO A 276 1.23 18.05 -17.59
CA PRO A 276 0.66 19.37 -17.36
C PRO A 276 0.28 19.59 -15.90
N ASP A 277 0.29 20.85 -15.42
CA ASP A 277 -0.12 21.17 -14.04
C ASP A 277 -1.58 20.77 -13.77
N GLY A 278 -2.45 20.87 -14.79
CA GLY A 278 -3.81 20.36 -14.72
C GLY A 278 -3.87 18.86 -14.40
N ALA A 279 -2.98 18.06 -15.00
CA ALA A 279 -2.91 16.62 -14.70
C ALA A 279 -2.45 16.34 -13.26
N ILE A 280 -1.54 17.16 -12.71
CA ILE A 280 -1.13 17.03 -11.30
C ILE A 280 -2.32 17.33 -10.38
N ARG A 281 -3.02 18.44 -10.58
CA ARG A 281 -4.19 18.83 -9.77
C ARG A 281 -5.30 17.78 -9.83
N GLU A 282 -5.67 17.36 -11.03
CA GLU A 282 -6.72 16.36 -11.21
C GLU A 282 -6.31 14.97 -10.72
N GLY A 283 -5.07 14.56 -10.99
CA GLY A 283 -4.58 13.26 -10.58
C GLY A 283 -4.49 13.15 -9.06
N PHE A 284 -4.05 14.18 -8.37
CA PHE A 284 -4.03 14.18 -6.91
C PHE A 284 -5.45 14.14 -6.32
N ALA A 285 -6.39 14.91 -6.88
CA ALA A 285 -7.77 14.94 -6.41
C ALA A 285 -8.53 13.62 -6.66
N LYS A 286 -8.17 12.90 -7.73
CA LYS A 286 -8.81 11.64 -8.14
C LYS A 286 -8.06 10.39 -7.69
N ALA A 287 -6.94 10.53 -6.98
CA ALA A 287 -6.19 9.39 -6.48
C ALA A 287 -7.05 8.57 -5.50
N PHE A 288 -6.94 7.26 -5.57
CA PHE A 288 -7.67 6.36 -4.68
C PHE A 288 -6.76 5.22 -4.23
N LEU A 289 -6.87 4.87 -2.96
CA LEU A 289 -6.22 3.72 -2.37
C LEU A 289 -7.15 3.17 -1.28
N PRO A 290 -7.65 1.95 -1.40
CA PRO A 290 -8.58 1.39 -0.42
C PRO A 290 -7.91 1.23 0.95
N ALA A 291 -8.74 1.22 2.00
CA ALA A 291 -8.31 1.03 3.38
C ALA A 291 -7.18 1.98 3.84
N ARG A 292 -7.23 3.23 3.41
CA ARG A 292 -6.37 4.32 3.89
C ARG A 292 -7.23 5.46 4.41
N MET A 293 -7.68 5.33 5.67
CA MET A 293 -8.68 6.23 6.26
C MET A 293 -9.90 6.39 5.34
N GLU A 294 -10.30 5.29 4.72
CA GLU A 294 -11.40 5.27 3.76
C GLU A 294 -12.73 5.51 4.46
N VAL A 295 -13.46 6.55 4.05
CA VAL A 295 -14.81 6.83 4.52
C VAL A 295 -15.79 5.98 3.74
N LEU A 296 -16.32 4.92 4.35
CA LEU A 296 -17.33 4.04 3.73
C LEU A 296 -18.74 4.63 3.82
N SER A 297 -19.01 5.43 4.85
CA SER A 297 -20.30 6.10 5.09
C SER A 297 -20.09 7.30 6.00
N THR A 298 -20.90 8.31 5.84
CA THR A 298 -20.93 9.52 6.71
C THR A 298 -22.07 9.51 7.73
N ALA A 299 -23.06 8.62 7.55
CA ALA A 299 -24.20 8.51 8.48
C ALA A 299 -24.78 7.09 8.49
N PRO A 300 -24.43 6.24 9.47
CA PRO A 300 -23.43 6.47 10.50
C PRO A 300 -22.04 6.59 9.92
N LEU A 301 -21.17 7.37 10.56
CA LEU A 301 -19.78 7.47 10.13
C LEU A 301 -19.10 6.10 10.25
N CYS A 302 -18.51 5.65 9.15
CA CYS A 302 -17.76 4.40 9.08
C CYS A 302 -16.43 4.63 8.37
N LEU A 303 -15.32 4.38 9.09
CA LEU A 303 -13.96 4.50 8.59
C LEU A 303 -13.26 3.14 8.54
N LEU A 304 -12.47 2.93 7.51
CA LEU A 304 -11.68 1.74 7.28
C LEU A 304 -10.20 2.09 7.07
N ASP A 305 -9.32 1.51 7.90
CA ASP A 305 -7.88 1.70 7.78
C ASP A 305 -7.11 0.39 7.91
N GLY A 306 -6.26 0.08 6.94
CA GLY A 306 -5.41 -1.12 6.89
C GLY A 306 -4.05 -0.97 7.59
N GLY A 307 -3.80 0.14 8.28
CA GLY A 307 -2.56 0.37 9.01
C GLY A 307 -2.32 -0.70 10.07
N HIS A 308 -1.07 -1.22 10.14
CA HIS A 308 -0.75 -2.42 10.88
C HIS A 308 0.57 -2.35 11.68
N ASN A 309 1.14 -1.16 11.82
CA ASN A 309 2.34 -0.92 12.65
C ASN A 309 2.14 0.31 13.54
N PRO A 310 2.98 0.51 14.58
CA PRO A 310 2.84 1.62 15.52
C PRO A 310 2.81 3.01 14.86
N GLY A 311 3.58 3.21 13.78
CA GLY A 311 3.57 4.47 13.03
C GLY A 311 2.22 4.75 12.36
N CYS A 312 1.59 3.72 11.78
CA CYS A 312 0.23 3.83 11.24
C CYS A 312 -0.81 4.06 12.35
N ALA A 313 -0.66 3.37 13.50
CA ALA A 313 -1.55 3.55 14.65
C ALA A 313 -1.48 4.99 15.20
N ALA A 314 -0.29 5.58 15.29
CA ALA A 314 -0.13 6.98 15.70
C ALA A 314 -0.83 7.93 14.72
N ALA A 315 -0.66 7.72 13.42
CA ALA A 315 -1.30 8.54 12.39
C ALA A 315 -2.83 8.41 12.43
N LEU A 316 -3.36 7.19 12.61
CA LEU A 316 -4.80 6.95 12.75
C LEU A 316 -5.34 7.61 14.03
N ARG A 317 -4.63 7.47 15.17
CA ARG A 317 -5.01 8.15 16.41
C ARG A 317 -5.19 9.65 16.20
N ASP A 318 -4.16 10.30 15.67
CA ASP A 318 -4.15 11.76 15.46
C ASP A 318 -5.32 12.20 14.56
N ALA A 319 -5.63 11.41 13.53
CA ALA A 319 -6.76 11.69 12.66
C ALA A 319 -8.13 11.45 13.34
N LEU A 320 -8.28 10.37 14.13
CA LEU A 320 -9.50 10.10 14.88
C LEU A 320 -9.77 11.15 15.95
N GLU A 321 -8.74 11.67 16.62
CA GLU A 321 -8.88 12.77 17.60
C GLU A 321 -9.32 14.07 16.94
N ARG A 322 -8.81 14.38 15.75
CA ARG A 322 -9.09 15.62 15.02
C ARG A 322 -10.42 15.61 14.27
N PHE A 323 -10.79 14.50 13.63
CA PHE A 323 -11.89 14.47 12.67
C PHE A 323 -13.08 13.63 13.11
N VAL A 324 -12.95 12.82 14.16
CA VAL A 324 -14.01 11.93 14.65
C VAL A 324 -14.32 12.22 16.12
N PRO A 325 -15.05 13.32 16.41
CA PRO A 325 -15.43 13.65 17.79
C PRO A 325 -16.47 12.70 18.39
N GLN A 326 -17.15 11.92 17.56
CA GLN A 326 -18.19 10.96 17.96
C GLN A 326 -17.63 9.89 18.90
N ARG A 327 -18.50 9.29 19.71
CA ARG A 327 -18.18 8.05 20.42
C ARG A 327 -17.85 6.97 19.40
N LYS A 328 -16.76 6.23 19.62
CA LYS A 328 -16.20 5.28 18.66
C LYS A 328 -16.42 3.84 19.11
N VAL A 329 -16.89 2.99 18.19
CA VAL A 329 -16.89 1.54 18.32
C VAL A 329 -15.85 1.00 17.32
N GLY A 330 -14.97 0.10 17.78
CA GLY A 330 -13.89 -0.45 16.96
C GLY A 330 -14.16 -1.89 16.54
N ILE A 331 -13.74 -2.25 15.31
CA ILE A 331 -13.47 -3.65 14.93
C ILE A 331 -11.99 -3.72 14.65
N MET A 332 -11.25 -4.61 15.34
CA MET A 332 -9.80 -4.70 15.24
C MET A 332 -9.34 -6.13 15.00
N GLY A 333 -8.40 -6.28 14.06
CA GLY A 333 -7.74 -7.56 13.79
C GLY A 333 -6.32 -7.32 13.26
N VAL A 334 -5.33 -7.97 13.85
CA VAL A 334 -3.92 -7.76 13.58
C VAL A 334 -3.20 -9.06 13.25
N MET A 335 -2.01 -8.96 12.64
CA MET A 335 -1.13 -10.11 12.42
C MET A 335 -0.23 -10.33 13.64
N ALA A 336 0.07 -11.58 13.97
CA ALA A 336 0.87 -11.97 15.13
C ALA A 336 2.34 -11.50 15.07
N ASP A 337 2.85 -11.24 13.85
CA ASP A 337 4.21 -10.75 13.62
C ASP A 337 4.37 -9.22 13.80
N LYS A 338 3.31 -8.52 14.19
CA LYS A 338 3.29 -7.07 14.38
C LYS A 338 3.28 -6.68 15.86
N ASP A 339 3.80 -5.50 16.15
CA ASP A 339 3.74 -4.93 17.51
C ASP A 339 2.30 -4.44 17.82
N SER A 340 1.45 -5.42 18.15
CA SER A 340 0.04 -5.16 18.46
C SER A 340 -0.13 -4.42 19.80
N HIS A 341 0.77 -4.65 20.77
CA HIS A 341 0.68 -4.00 22.07
C HIS A 341 0.84 -2.49 21.96
N GLU A 342 1.87 -2.01 21.27
CA GLU A 342 2.08 -0.58 21.09
C GLU A 342 0.98 0.07 20.23
N ALA A 343 0.50 -0.62 19.19
CA ALA A 343 -0.62 -0.14 18.39
C ALA A 343 -1.92 0.00 19.23
N LEU A 344 -2.21 -1.00 20.08
CA LEU A 344 -3.37 -0.95 20.99
C LEU A 344 -3.23 0.13 22.07
N ARG A 345 -2.03 0.31 22.64
CA ARG A 345 -1.77 1.37 23.60
C ARG A 345 -2.12 2.76 23.05
N LEU A 346 -1.87 2.97 21.75
CA LEU A 346 -2.18 4.23 21.07
C LEU A 346 -3.66 4.37 20.70
N LEU A 347 -4.30 3.31 20.25
CA LEU A 347 -5.64 3.37 19.65
C LEU A 347 -6.78 3.00 20.63
N ALA A 348 -6.58 1.96 21.44
CA ALA A 348 -7.66 1.40 22.24
C ALA A 348 -8.31 2.39 23.24
N PRO A 349 -7.58 3.37 23.83
CA PRO A 349 -8.19 4.38 24.68
C PRO A 349 -9.23 5.28 24.00
N LEU A 350 -9.20 5.37 22.66
CA LEU A 350 -10.16 6.18 21.90
C LEU A 350 -11.53 5.53 21.74
N PHE A 351 -11.64 4.23 22.04
CA PHE A 351 -12.85 3.46 21.79
C PHE A 351 -13.67 3.23 23.07
N ALA A 352 -14.97 3.37 22.94
CA ALA A 352 -15.90 3.01 24.01
C ALA A 352 -16.13 1.48 24.07
N GLU A 353 -16.00 0.81 22.95
CA GLU A 353 -16.05 -0.66 22.84
C GLU A 353 -15.23 -1.11 21.63
N ILE A 354 -14.51 -2.23 21.78
CA ILE A 354 -13.74 -2.88 20.72
C ILE A 354 -14.25 -4.31 20.52
N ILE A 355 -14.50 -4.68 19.28
CA ILE A 355 -14.74 -6.03 18.85
C ILE A 355 -13.44 -6.53 18.18
N THR A 356 -12.82 -7.55 18.73
CA THR A 356 -11.60 -8.17 18.16
C THR A 356 -11.96 -9.36 17.30
N ILE A 357 -11.18 -9.56 16.22
CA ILE A 357 -11.36 -10.68 15.30
C ILE A 357 -10.00 -11.14 14.75
N ALA A 358 -9.85 -12.42 14.48
CA ALA A 358 -8.76 -12.95 13.68
C ALA A 358 -9.17 -12.94 12.21
N PRO A 359 -8.50 -12.13 11.34
CA PRO A 359 -8.68 -12.24 9.89
C PRO A 359 -8.38 -13.64 9.37
N ASP A 360 -8.95 -14.03 8.24
CA ASP A 360 -8.71 -15.34 7.60
C ASP A 360 -7.29 -15.37 6.99
N ASN A 361 -6.33 -15.47 7.87
CA ASN A 361 -4.91 -15.54 7.52
C ASN A 361 -4.18 -16.39 8.58
N PRO A 362 -3.32 -17.34 8.17
CA PRO A 362 -2.59 -18.21 9.12
C PRO A 362 -1.65 -17.45 10.07
N ARG A 363 -1.32 -16.20 9.78
CA ARG A 363 -0.52 -15.32 10.64
C ARG A 363 -1.36 -14.39 11.52
N ALA A 364 -2.69 -14.53 11.50
CA ALA A 364 -3.56 -13.67 12.32
C ALA A 364 -3.34 -13.95 13.81
N LEU A 365 -3.33 -12.88 14.60
CA LEU A 365 -3.37 -12.99 16.05
C LEU A 365 -4.77 -13.47 16.48
N PRO A 366 -4.90 -14.50 17.34
CA PRO A 366 -6.20 -14.96 17.80
C PRO A 366 -7.03 -13.85 18.45
N ALA A 367 -8.34 -13.82 18.14
CA ALA A 367 -9.25 -12.77 18.60
C ALA A 367 -9.27 -12.60 20.13
N GLU A 368 -9.20 -13.72 20.86
CA GLU A 368 -9.19 -13.76 22.32
C GLU A 368 -7.89 -13.20 22.91
N GLU A 369 -6.76 -13.43 22.24
CA GLU A 369 -5.46 -12.90 22.64
C GLU A 369 -5.42 -11.38 22.41
N LEU A 370 -5.86 -10.94 21.24
CA LEU A 370 -6.00 -9.52 20.93
C LEU A 370 -6.97 -8.83 21.91
N ALA A 371 -8.09 -9.50 22.28
CA ALA A 371 -9.05 -8.97 23.25
C ALA A 371 -8.44 -8.79 24.64
N ARG A 372 -7.57 -9.71 25.06
CA ARG A 372 -6.89 -9.62 26.36
C ARG A 372 -5.96 -8.40 26.40
N THR A 373 -5.15 -8.21 25.38
CA THR A 373 -4.24 -7.06 25.30
C THR A 373 -5.02 -5.75 25.14
N ALA A 374 -6.06 -5.72 24.29
CA ALA A 374 -6.90 -4.52 24.14
C ALA A 374 -7.64 -4.15 25.44
N GLY A 375 -7.99 -5.14 26.27
CA GLY A 375 -8.64 -4.96 27.56
C GLY A 375 -7.80 -4.22 28.61
N GLU A 376 -6.48 -4.11 28.41
CA GLU A 376 -5.60 -3.31 29.24
C GLU A 376 -5.86 -1.80 29.04
N PHE A 377 -6.39 -1.41 27.87
CA PHE A 377 -6.53 -0.02 27.45
C PHE A 377 -7.96 0.42 27.14
N CYS A 378 -8.87 -0.53 26.89
CA CYS A 378 -10.29 -0.27 26.61
C CYS A 378 -11.19 -1.02 27.60
N PRO A 379 -12.18 -0.36 28.24
CA PRO A 379 -13.00 -0.97 29.28
C PRO A 379 -13.98 -2.04 28.76
N ARG A 380 -14.26 -2.08 27.47
CA ARG A 380 -15.18 -3.02 26.86
C ARG A 380 -14.56 -3.64 25.60
N VAL A 381 -14.14 -4.87 25.70
CA VAL A 381 -13.58 -5.63 24.58
C VAL A 381 -14.27 -6.99 24.49
N ARG A 382 -14.64 -7.38 23.27
CA ARG A 382 -15.33 -8.66 23.01
C ARG A 382 -14.75 -9.32 21.76
N PRO A 383 -14.28 -10.58 21.86
CA PRO A 383 -13.86 -11.32 20.68
C PRO A 383 -15.08 -11.76 19.84
N ALA A 384 -14.88 -11.85 18.52
CA ALA A 384 -15.83 -12.41 17.56
C ALA A 384 -15.14 -13.53 16.78
N GLN A 385 -15.94 -14.49 16.31
CA GLN A 385 -15.44 -15.68 15.59
C GLN A 385 -15.46 -15.48 14.05
N THR A 386 -16.31 -14.58 13.55
CA THR A 386 -16.46 -14.28 12.12
C THR A 386 -16.62 -12.79 11.88
N CYS A 387 -16.25 -12.33 10.67
CA CYS A 387 -16.46 -10.95 10.25
C CYS A 387 -17.94 -10.54 10.33
N GLY A 388 -18.86 -11.42 9.95
CA GLY A 388 -20.30 -11.19 10.07
C GLY A 388 -20.76 -10.97 11.50
N GLU A 389 -20.22 -11.74 12.45
CA GLU A 389 -20.47 -11.58 13.89
C GLU A 389 -19.87 -10.27 14.41
N ALA A 390 -18.62 -9.96 14.03
CA ALA A 390 -17.97 -8.72 14.44
C ALA A 390 -18.78 -7.49 14.01
N VAL A 391 -19.21 -7.45 12.76
CA VAL A 391 -20.06 -6.37 12.24
C VAL A 391 -21.40 -6.30 12.97
N ALA A 392 -22.06 -7.44 13.20
CA ALA A 392 -23.35 -7.48 13.91
C ALA A 392 -23.23 -6.97 15.36
N ARG A 393 -22.15 -7.36 16.06
CA ARG A 393 -21.86 -6.90 17.43
C ARG A 393 -21.55 -5.40 17.46
N ALA A 394 -20.72 -4.91 16.51
CA ALA A 394 -20.39 -3.50 16.41
C ALA A 394 -21.63 -2.64 16.15
N MET A 395 -22.44 -3.01 15.17
CA MET A 395 -23.69 -2.30 14.87
C MET A 395 -24.67 -2.29 16.05
N LYS A 396 -24.72 -3.36 16.84
CA LYS A 396 -25.54 -3.42 18.07
C LYS A 396 -24.97 -2.54 19.20
N ALA A 397 -23.65 -2.37 19.26
CA ALA A 397 -22.98 -1.55 20.28
C ALA A 397 -23.04 -0.06 19.98
N MET A 398 -23.30 0.30 18.71
CA MET A 398 -23.45 1.69 18.27
C MET A 398 -24.82 2.25 18.64
N GLY A 399 -24.79 3.49 19.12
CA GLY A 399 -25.98 4.35 19.26
C GLY A 399 -26.09 5.35 18.10
N PRO A 400 -27.20 6.11 18.06
CA PRO A 400 -27.34 7.19 17.10
C PRO A 400 -26.17 8.20 17.21
N GLY A 401 -25.50 8.47 16.10
CA GLY A 401 -24.40 9.42 16.06
C GLY A 401 -23.00 8.85 16.41
N ASP A 402 -22.89 7.57 16.75
CA ASP A 402 -21.61 6.91 16.96
C ASP A 402 -20.87 6.69 15.61
N ALA A 403 -19.55 6.53 15.69
CA ALA A 403 -18.69 6.18 14.57
C ALA A 403 -18.19 4.75 14.69
N LEU A 404 -18.19 4.02 13.57
CA LEU A 404 -17.56 2.72 13.44
C LEU A 404 -16.16 2.88 12.81
N ILE A 405 -15.15 2.34 13.46
CA ILE A 405 -13.78 2.35 12.98
C ILE A 405 -13.28 0.91 12.84
N VAL A 406 -12.87 0.55 11.65
CA VAL A 406 -12.25 -0.76 11.37
C VAL A 406 -10.78 -0.55 11.10
N CYS A 407 -9.90 -1.24 11.86
CA CYS A 407 -8.46 -1.06 11.72
C CYS A 407 -7.64 -2.27 12.19
N GLY A 408 -6.33 -2.23 11.87
CA GLY A 408 -5.33 -3.17 12.37
C GLY A 408 -4.69 -4.06 11.30
N SER A 409 -5.34 -4.31 10.16
CA SER A 409 -4.69 -4.99 9.03
C SER A 409 -5.44 -4.78 7.71
N PHE A 410 -4.72 -4.91 6.60
CA PHE A 410 -5.34 -4.96 5.27
C PHE A 410 -6.22 -6.20 5.07
N TYR A 411 -5.84 -7.34 5.67
CA TYR A 411 -6.63 -8.56 5.58
C TYR A 411 -8.02 -8.36 6.20
N LEU A 412 -8.08 -7.81 7.42
CA LEU A 412 -9.37 -7.46 8.03
C LEU A 412 -10.14 -6.47 7.17
N ALA A 413 -9.46 -5.44 6.66
CA ALA A 413 -10.10 -4.42 5.84
C ALA A 413 -10.75 -5.05 4.60
N GLY A 414 -10.08 -5.95 3.91
CA GLY A 414 -10.61 -6.65 2.74
C GLY A 414 -11.81 -7.53 3.05
N GLU A 415 -11.71 -8.35 4.09
CA GLU A 415 -12.80 -9.28 4.45
C GLU A 415 -14.08 -8.59 4.89
N ILE A 416 -13.96 -7.40 5.49
CA ILE A 416 -15.10 -6.74 6.13
C ILE A 416 -15.74 -5.65 5.26
N ARG A 417 -14.99 -5.10 4.30
CA ARG A 417 -15.37 -3.91 3.51
C ARG A 417 -16.69 -4.09 2.75
N ASP A 418 -16.83 -5.19 2.03
CA ASP A 418 -18.06 -5.48 1.27
C ASP A 418 -19.26 -5.74 2.18
N GLN A 419 -19.04 -6.44 3.29
CA GLN A 419 -20.10 -6.68 4.28
C GLN A 419 -20.60 -5.38 4.90
N LEU A 420 -19.68 -4.43 5.18
CA LEU A 420 -20.03 -3.11 5.69
C LEU A 420 -20.76 -2.29 4.65
N LYS A 421 -20.28 -2.23 3.40
CA LYS A 421 -20.95 -1.52 2.32
C LYS A 421 -22.40 -2.01 2.13
N GLY A 422 -22.61 -3.33 2.11
CA GLY A 422 -23.95 -3.91 1.99
C GLY A 422 -24.87 -3.55 3.15
N LYS A 423 -24.38 -3.57 4.40
CA LYS A 423 -25.18 -3.18 5.57
C LYS A 423 -25.43 -1.69 5.64
N LEU A 424 -24.45 -0.86 5.32
CA LEU A 424 -24.58 0.60 5.33
C LEU A 424 -25.54 1.10 4.24
N ALA A 425 -25.51 0.48 3.05
CA ALA A 425 -26.47 0.76 1.97
C ALA A 425 -27.92 0.51 2.40
N ASN A 426 -28.17 -0.54 3.17
CA ASN A 426 -29.50 -0.86 3.71
C ASN A 426 -29.97 0.14 4.79
N LEU A 427 -29.06 0.89 5.41
CA LEU A 427 -29.41 1.93 6.40
C LEU A 427 -29.68 3.30 5.75
N GLN A 428 -29.29 3.49 4.49
CA GLN A 428 -29.49 4.72 3.71
C GLN A 428 -30.11 4.43 2.34
N PRO A 429 -31.37 4.08 2.23
CA PRO A 429 -31.98 3.74 0.94
C PRO A 429 -31.99 4.90 -0.08
N ASP A 430 -31.79 6.16 0.34
CA ASP A 430 -31.94 7.35 -0.51
C ASP A 430 -30.65 8.10 -0.87
N ARG A 431 -29.45 7.61 -0.50
CA ARG A 431 -28.18 8.32 -0.74
C ARG A 431 -27.02 7.41 -1.14
N LEU A 432 -27.11 6.71 -2.24
CA LEU A 432 -25.93 6.21 -2.94
C LEU A 432 -25.53 7.24 -3.99
N PRO A 433 -24.29 7.73 -4.03
CA PRO A 433 -23.81 8.47 -5.19
C PRO A 433 -23.80 7.50 -6.37
N GLN A 434 -24.55 7.85 -7.41
CA GLN A 434 -24.45 7.16 -8.70
C GLN A 434 -22.98 7.27 -9.15
N LYS A 435 -22.41 6.13 -9.52
CA LYS A 435 -21.12 6.04 -10.17
C LYS A 435 -21.10 6.98 -11.39
N MET A 436 -20.28 7.99 -11.37
CA MET A 436 -19.76 8.61 -12.60
C MET A 436 -18.35 8.10 -12.87
#